data_d77271efa5f32f83cadf0826fd720a35
#
_entry.id   d77271efa5f32f83cadf0826fd720a35
#
_cell.length_a   1.000
_cell.length_b   1.000
_cell.length_c   1.000
_cell.angle_alpha   90.00
_cell.angle_beta   90.00
_cell.angle_gamma   90.00
#
_symmetry.space_group_name_H-M   'P 1'
#
loop_
_entity.id
_entity.type
_entity.pdbx_description
1 polymer ?
#
loop_
_entity_poly.entity_id
_entity_poly.type
_entity_poly.pdbx_seq_one_letter_code
_entity_poly.pdbx_strand_id
1 'polypeptide(L)'
;MFTFLYYGIPICIVALCLYLIFVLTAKLEDHLASLRFTLPLSVMLFGIGFTISVWTPLSPLPYYQAHLHVQKVQQQSNIAETYLEGLVDKGLLDTTVKKHVTHQHFSVAQKKISQIDDPKKRKALMDKHNDYLSTYEHQIGDRLIQKLQLEHLSISEYSNLTAHDYDNVRYQIQQQIQTPRTEQFFLERVEKLQKRHDLEYQSVTP
;
A
#
# COMPACT_ATOMS: atom_id res chain seq x y z
N MET A 1 -14.84 12.53 -18.98
CA MET A 1 -16.00 11.73 -19.44
C MET A 1 -16.88 11.26 -18.29
N PHE A 2 -16.34 10.69 -17.21
CA PHE A 2 -17.12 10.22 -16.05
C PHE A 2 -17.92 11.32 -15.33
N THR A 3 -17.38 12.53 -15.22
CA THR A 3 -18.04 13.65 -14.53
C THR A 3 -19.34 14.09 -15.25
N PHE A 4 -19.36 14.04 -16.58
CA PHE A 4 -20.54 14.39 -17.35
C PHE A 4 -21.66 13.33 -17.18
N LEU A 5 -21.32 12.05 -17.19
CA LEU A 5 -22.28 10.97 -16.93
C LEU A 5 -22.83 11.02 -15.49
N TYR A 6 -21.98 11.39 -14.54
CA TYR A 6 -22.35 11.43 -13.12
C TYR A 6 -23.33 12.55 -12.78
N TYR A 7 -23.14 13.75 -13.37
CA TYR A 7 -24.02 14.89 -13.14
C TYR A 7 -25.05 15.11 -14.27
N GLY A 8 -24.71 14.76 -15.49
CA GLY A 8 -25.54 15.03 -16.67
C GLY A 8 -26.81 14.16 -16.72
N ILE A 9 -26.70 12.88 -16.41
CA ILE A 9 -27.86 11.97 -16.47
C ILE A 9 -28.95 12.35 -15.46
N PRO A 10 -28.67 12.58 -14.16
CA PRO A 10 -29.68 13.04 -13.21
C PRO A 10 -30.34 14.37 -13.63
N ILE A 11 -29.53 15.31 -14.12
CA ILE A 11 -30.04 16.61 -14.61
C ILE A 11 -30.96 16.43 -15.80
N CYS A 12 -30.60 15.58 -16.77
CA CYS A 12 -31.44 15.27 -17.92
C CYS A 12 -32.76 14.61 -17.53
N ILE A 13 -32.75 13.70 -16.55
CA ILE A 13 -33.97 13.06 -16.06
C ILE A 13 -34.85 14.06 -15.34
N VAL A 14 -34.31 14.91 -14.49
CA VAL A 14 -35.08 15.98 -13.83
C VAL A 14 -35.67 16.94 -14.86
N ALA A 15 -34.91 17.36 -15.88
CA ALA A 15 -35.38 18.22 -16.95
C ALA A 15 -36.51 17.54 -17.78
N LEU A 16 -36.38 16.25 -18.07
CA LEU A 16 -37.39 15.48 -18.79
C LEU A 16 -38.68 15.34 -17.95
N CYS A 17 -38.57 15.09 -16.66
CA CYS A 17 -39.71 15.08 -15.75
C CYS A 17 -40.41 16.44 -15.71
N LEU A 18 -39.69 17.53 -15.57
CA LEU A 18 -40.22 18.88 -15.58
C LEU A 18 -40.93 19.21 -16.91
N TYR A 19 -40.33 18.78 -18.04
CA TYR A 19 -40.95 18.94 -19.36
C TYR A 19 -42.25 18.15 -19.49
N LEU A 20 -42.28 16.90 -19.05
CA LEU A 20 -43.49 16.09 -19.04
C LEU A 20 -44.60 16.69 -18.18
N ILE A 21 -44.27 17.28 -17.03
CA ILE A 21 -45.22 18.01 -16.19
C ILE A 21 -45.79 19.19 -16.93
N PHE A 22 -44.93 20.01 -17.54
CA PHE A 22 -45.37 21.19 -18.29
C PHE A 22 -46.31 20.81 -19.40
N VAL A 23 -46.03 19.74 -20.16
CA VAL A 23 -46.88 19.26 -21.23
C VAL A 23 -48.24 18.73 -20.70
N LEU A 24 -48.22 17.97 -19.58
CA LEU A 24 -49.42 17.45 -18.93
C LEU A 24 -50.28 18.57 -18.34
N THR A 25 -49.66 19.57 -17.68
CA THR A 25 -50.39 20.72 -17.12
C THR A 25 -51.00 21.60 -18.20
N ALA A 26 -50.26 21.85 -19.27
CA ALA A 26 -50.77 22.63 -20.44
C ALA A 26 -51.97 21.95 -21.14
N LYS A 27 -52.02 20.59 -21.09
CA LYS A 27 -53.12 19.83 -21.72
C LYS A 27 -54.34 19.65 -20.80
N LEU A 28 -54.21 19.92 -19.48
CA LEU A 28 -55.27 19.77 -18.46
C LEU A 28 -55.87 21.12 -18.03
N GLU A 29 -55.60 22.20 -18.76
CA GLU A 29 -56.01 23.56 -18.38
C GLU A 29 -57.52 23.73 -18.19
N ASP A 30 -58.35 22.84 -18.76
CA ASP A 30 -59.80 22.99 -18.75
C ASP A 30 -60.53 22.33 -17.56
N HIS A 31 -59.92 21.52 -16.73
CA HIS A 31 -60.71 20.74 -15.79
C HIS A 31 -60.35 20.67 -14.29
N LEU A 32 -59.20 21.17 -13.81
CA LEU A 32 -58.91 20.92 -12.37
C LEU A 32 -57.91 21.93 -11.74
N ALA A 33 -58.44 23.02 -11.17
CA ALA A 33 -57.67 24.03 -10.43
C ALA A 33 -56.86 23.46 -9.23
N SER A 34 -57.31 22.36 -8.60
CA SER A 34 -56.64 21.71 -7.46
C SER A 34 -55.48 20.82 -7.89
N LEU A 35 -55.48 20.27 -9.10
CA LEU A 35 -54.41 19.45 -9.65
C LEU A 35 -53.18 20.27 -10.09
N ARG A 36 -53.38 21.56 -10.33
CA ARG A 36 -52.28 22.47 -10.75
C ARG A 36 -51.15 22.56 -9.72
N PHE A 37 -51.44 22.38 -8.43
CA PHE A 37 -50.41 22.47 -7.38
C PHE A 37 -49.92 21.08 -6.91
N THR A 38 -50.75 20.06 -6.91
CA THR A 38 -50.38 18.74 -6.39
C THR A 38 -49.49 17.95 -7.37
N LEU A 39 -49.72 18.10 -8.67
CA LEU A 39 -49.01 17.40 -9.72
C LEU A 39 -47.53 17.87 -9.84
N PRO A 40 -47.23 19.17 -9.93
CA PRO A 40 -45.82 19.62 -9.92
C PRO A 40 -45.10 19.30 -8.61
N LEU A 41 -45.77 19.37 -7.46
CA LEU A 41 -45.16 19.03 -6.18
C LEU A 41 -44.83 17.54 -6.09
N SER A 42 -45.71 16.64 -6.53
CA SER A 42 -45.48 15.19 -6.49
C SER A 42 -44.31 14.76 -7.41
N VAL A 43 -44.19 15.40 -8.57
CA VAL A 43 -43.09 15.08 -9.50
C VAL A 43 -41.78 15.70 -9.04
N MET A 44 -41.81 16.87 -8.42
CA MET A 44 -40.64 17.45 -7.79
C MET A 44 -40.13 16.54 -6.66
N LEU A 45 -41.02 16.03 -5.81
CA LEU A 45 -40.71 15.05 -4.78
C LEU A 45 -40.21 13.72 -5.34
N PHE A 46 -40.81 13.24 -6.44
CA PHE A 46 -40.34 12.03 -7.14
C PHE A 46 -38.95 12.26 -7.76
N GLY A 47 -38.71 13.40 -8.39
CA GLY A 47 -37.41 13.78 -8.95
C GLY A 47 -36.31 13.86 -7.87
N ILE A 48 -36.63 14.46 -6.70
CA ILE A 48 -35.71 14.51 -5.56
C ILE A 48 -35.50 13.11 -5.00
N GLY A 49 -36.55 12.33 -4.80
CA GLY A 49 -36.45 10.94 -4.34
C GLY A 49 -35.64 10.05 -5.29
N PHE A 50 -35.83 10.23 -6.60
CA PHE A 50 -35.05 9.51 -7.60
C PHE A 50 -33.59 9.93 -7.62
N THR A 51 -33.29 11.23 -7.55
CA THR A 51 -31.90 11.70 -7.46
C THR A 51 -31.21 11.20 -6.19
N ILE A 52 -31.90 11.21 -5.04
CA ILE A 52 -31.36 10.65 -3.80
C ILE A 52 -31.13 9.14 -3.96
N SER A 53 -32.06 8.38 -4.53
CA SER A 53 -31.91 6.93 -4.73
C SER A 53 -30.76 6.58 -5.68
N VAL A 54 -30.50 7.41 -6.69
CA VAL A 54 -29.37 7.27 -7.62
C VAL A 54 -28.03 7.49 -6.92
N TRP A 55 -28.02 8.30 -5.86
CA TRP A 55 -26.79 8.66 -5.11
C TRP A 55 -26.57 7.79 -3.86
N THR A 56 -27.45 6.86 -3.59
CA THR A 56 -27.28 5.95 -2.44
C THR A 56 -26.43 4.72 -2.79
N PRO A 57 -25.81 4.07 -1.78
CA PRO A 57 -25.04 2.83 -1.98
C PRO A 57 -25.84 1.68 -2.60
N LEU A 58 -27.18 1.76 -2.56
CA LEU A 58 -28.11 0.75 -3.11
C LEU A 58 -28.44 0.98 -4.59
N SER A 59 -27.92 2.05 -5.21
CA SER A 59 -28.20 2.36 -6.62
C SER A 59 -27.65 1.28 -7.55
N PRO A 60 -28.48 0.67 -8.42
CA PRO A 60 -28.04 -0.30 -9.42
C PRO A 60 -27.31 0.35 -10.61
N LEU A 61 -27.17 1.67 -10.63
CA LEU A 61 -26.59 2.37 -11.78
C LEU A 61 -25.09 2.13 -11.88
N PRO A 62 -24.57 1.72 -13.06
CA PRO A 62 -23.20 1.28 -13.23
C PRO A 62 -22.16 2.37 -12.92
N TYR A 63 -22.48 3.65 -13.11
CA TYR A 63 -21.56 4.74 -12.79
C TYR A 63 -21.40 4.99 -11.29
N TYR A 64 -22.46 4.76 -10.50
CA TYR A 64 -22.37 4.85 -9.04
C TYR A 64 -21.53 3.69 -8.49
N GLN A 65 -21.74 2.48 -9.00
CA GLN A 65 -20.92 1.32 -8.65
C GLN A 65 -19.44 1.53 -9.01
N ALA A 66 -19.17 2.11 -10.18
CA ALA A 66 -17.81 2.47 -10.58
C ALA A 66 -17.18 3.50 -9.64
N HIS A 67 -17.94 4.51 -9.18
CA HIS A 67 -17.47 5.49 -8.20
C HIS A 67 -17.15 4.86 -6.85
N LEU A 68 -18.04 4.01 -6.33
CA LEU A 68 -17.81 3.26 -5.09
C LEU A 68 -16.57 2.36 -5.20
N HIS A 69 -16.38 1.71 -6.35
CA HIS A 69 -15.20 0.89 -6.59
C HIS A 69 -13.92 1.73 -6.52
N VAL A 70 -13.91 2.90 -7.19
CA VAL A 70 -12.75 3.83 -7.14
C VAL A 70 -12.46 4.29 -5.71
N GLN A 71 -13.49 4.66 -4.94
CA GLN A 71 -13.34 5.05 -3.54
C GLN A 71 -12.79 3.91 -2.68
N LYS A 72 -13.32 2.69 -2.85
CA LYS A 72 -12.85 1.49 -2.15
C LYS A 72 -11.37 1.22 -2.44
N VAL A 73 -10.98 1.24 -3.72
CA VAL A 73 -9.58 1.05 -4.14
C VAL A 73 -8.67 2.13 -3.54
N GLN A 74 -9.12 3.39 -3.54
CA GLN A 74 -8.35 4.48 -2.95
C GLN A 74 -8.18 4.30 -1.44
N GLN A 75 -9.23 3.92 -0.74
CA GLN A 75 -9.18 3.65 0.70
C GLN A 75 -8.25 2.48 1.02
N GLN A 76 -8.35 1.37 0.29
CA GLN A 76 -7.47 0.20 0.45
C GLN A 76 -6.00 0.59 0.23
N SER A 77 -5.74 1.36 -0.84
CA SER A 77 -4.40 1.85 -1.16
C SER A 77 -3.83 2.74 -0.06
N ASN A 78 -4.61 3.70 0.42
CA ASN A 78 -4.18 4.61 1.49
C ASN A 78 -3.86 3.86 2.80
N ILE A 79 -4.70 2.87 3.18
CA ILE A 79 -4.47 2.04 4.37
C ILE A 79 -3.17 1.25 4.24
N ALA A 80 -2.94 0.61 3.08
CA ALA A 80 -1.74 -0.17 2.83
C ALA A 80 -0.49 0.71 2.80
N GLU A 81 -0.55 1.86 2.15
CA GLU A 81 0.55 2.82 2.06
C GLU A 81 0.90 3.43 3.42
N THR A 82 -0.10 3.90 4.18
CA THR A 82 0.11 4.44 5.53
C THR A 82 0.75 3.41 6.45
N TYR A 83 0.30 2.15 6.37
CA TYR A 83 0.89 1.08 7.15
C TYR A 83 2.36 0.85 6.75
N LEU A 84 2.64 0.75 5.45
CA LEU A 84 3.98 0.51 4.93
C LEU A 84 4.94 1.66 5.28
N GLU A 85 4.51 2.91 5.15
CA GLU A 85 5.29 4.08 5.53
C GLU A 85 5.52 4.18 7.05
N GLY A 86 4.59 3.66 7.83
CA GLY A 86 4.74 3.54 9.27
C GLY A 86 5.87 2.62 9.73
N LEU A 87 6.37 1.73 8.85
CA LEU A 87 7.49 0.81 9.16
C LEU A 87 8.87 1.47 9.04
N VAL A 88 8.97 2.61 8.38
CA VAL A 88 10.24 3.27 8.07
C VAL A 88 10.33 4.66 8.68
N ASP A 89 11.56 5.09 8.90
CA ASP A 89 11.92 6.47 9.18
C ASP A 89 12.61 7.04 7.94
N LYS A 90 12.02 8.09 7.36
CA LYS A 90 12.58 8.80 6.21
C LYS A 90 13.53 9.88 6.71
N GLY A 91 14.82 9.63 6.63
CA GLY A 91 15.86 10.64 6.81
C GLY A 91 16.00 11.54 5.57
N LEU A 92 16.83 12.58 5.67
CA LEU A 92 17.11 13.48 4.54
C LEU A 92 17.84 12.79 3.39
N LEU A 93 18.66 11.78 3.67
CA LEU A 93 19.48 11.07 2.69
C LEU A 93 19.14 9.58 2.60
N ASP A 94 18.68 8.97 3.69
CA ASP A 94 18.46 7.53 3.77
C ASP A 94 17.11 7.18 4.37
N THR A 95 16.51 6.10 3.87
CA THR A 95 15.35 5.46 4.48
C THR A 95 15.82 4.31 5.35
N THR A 96 15.47 4.34 6.63
CA THR A 96 15.80 3.28 7.58
C THR A 96 14.55 2.62 8.11
N VAL A 97 14.61 1.32 8.38
CA VAL A 97 13.50 0.60 9.00
C VAL A 97 13.58 0.75 10.52
N LYS A 98 12.44 1.02 11.15
CA LYS A 98 12.34 1.23 12.61
C LYS A 98 12.80 -0.02 13.38
N LYS A 99 13.45 0.19 14.53
CA LYS A 99 14.07 -0.88 15.33
C LYS A 99 13.11 -1.99 15.80
N HIS A 100 11.82 -1.67 15.98
CA HIS A 100 10.80 -2.63 16.45
C HIS A 100 10.12 -3.40 15.32
N VAL A 101 10.45 -3.11 14.07
CA VAL A 101 9.88 -3.78 12.91
C VAL A 101 10.48 -5.19 12.77
N THR A 102 9.64 -6.13 12.37
CA THR A 102 9.98 -7.53 12.12
C THR A 102 9.44 -7.98 10.78
N HIS A 103 9.84 -9.14 10.29
CA HIS A 103 9.27 -9.75 9.07
C HIS A 103 7.75 -9.91 9.13
N GLN A 104 7.19 -10.11 10.33
CA GLN A 104 5.75 -10.20 10.50
C GLN A 104 5.03 -8.91 10.07
N HIS A 105 5.61 -7.74 10.34
CA HIS A 105 5.05 -6.46 9.89
C HIS A 105 5.04 -6.36 8.36
N PHE A 106 6.08 -6.84 7.69
CA PHE A 106 6.12 -6.91 6.23
C PHE A 106 5.09 -7.90 5.67
N SER A 107 4.90 -9.06 6.30
CA SER A 107 3.84 -10.00 5.92
C SER A 107 2.44 -9.38 6.04
N VAL A 108 2.20 -8.58 7.08
CA VAL A 108 0.93 -7.83 7.24
C VAL A 108 0.79 -6.76 6.16
N ALA A 109 1.86 -6.02 5.83
CA ALA A 109 1.85 -5.05 4.75
C ALA A 109 1.53 -5.72 3.41
N GLN A 110 2.19 -6.83 3.10
CA GLN A 110 1.95 -7.62 1.88
C GLN A 110 0.48 -8.06 1.78
N LYS A 111 -0.09 -8.55 2.88
CA LYS A 111 -1.51 -8.94 2.92
C LYS A 111 -2.44 -7.76 2.64
N LYS A 112 -2.16 -6.56 3.19
CA LYS A 112 -2.95 -5.35 2.90
C LYS A 112 -2.82 -4.94 1.44
N ILE A 113 -1.62 -4.98 0.86
CA ILE A 113 -1.36 -4.68 -0.55
C ILE A 113 -2.08 -5.66 -1.48
N SER A 114 -2.09 -6.95 -1.15
CA SER A 114 -2.75 -7.98 -1.97
C SER A 114 -4.28 -7.80 -2.07
N GLN A 115 -4.89 -7.09 -1.12
CA GLN A 115 -6.32 -6.78 -1.11
C GLN A 115 -6.71 -5.61 -2.03
N ILE A 116 -5.76 -4.90 -2.63
CA ILE A 116 -6.03 -3.79 -3.53
C ILE A 116 -6.48 -4.33 -4.89
N ASP A 117 -7.68 -3.93 -5.30
CA ASP A 117 -8.29 -4.43 -6.55
C ASP A 117 -7.58 -3.87 -7.81
N ASP A 118 -6.99 -2.66 -7.73
CA ASP A 118 -6.25 -2.06 -8.86
C ASP A 118 -4.85 -2.67 -9.01
N PRO A 119 -4.56 -3.35 -10.13
CA PRO A 119 -3.27 -4.02 -10.35
C PRO A 119 -2.09 -3.05 -10.45
N LYS A 120 -2.28 -1.82 -10.95
CA LYS A 120 -1.21 -0.82 -11.05
C LYS A 120 -0.80 -0.30 -9.69
N LYS A 121 -1.78 0.08 -8.85
CA LYS A 121 -1.53 0.52 -7.48
C LYS A 121 -0.94 -0.59 -6.63
N ARG A 122 -1.49 -1.81 -6.76
CA ARG A 122 -0.96 -2.99 -6.07
C ARG A 122 0.50 -3.25 -6.41
N LYS A 123 0.87 -3.19 -7.71
CA LYS A 123 2.26 -3.37 -8.14
C LYS A 123 3.17 -2.30 -7.58
N ALA A 124 2.81 -1.02 -7.69
CA ALA A 124 3.62 0.08 -7.18
C ALA A 124 3.89 -0.03 -5.67
N LEU A 125 2.87 -0.40 -4.88
CA LEU A 125 3.03 -0.61 -3.44
C LEU A 125 3.80 -1.89 -3.11
N MET A 126 3.71 -2.94 -3.94
CA MET A 126 4.50 -4.15 -3.78
C MET A 126 5.98 -3.89 -4.06
N ASP A 127 6.30 -3.11 -5.09
CA ASP A 127 7.68 -2.71 -5.39
C ASP A 127 8.27 -1.92 -4.19
N LYS A 128 7.53 -0.93 -3.67
CA LYS A 128 7.92 -0.18 -2.47
C LYS A 128 8.07 -1.07 -1.22
N HIS A 129 7.19 -2.06 -1.05
CA HIS A 129 7.30 -3.06 0.01
C HIS A 129 8.61 -3.86 -0.09
N ASN A 130 8.95 -4.32 -1.29
CA ASN A 130 10.16 -5.10 -1.52
C ASN A 130 11.42 -4.26 -1.27
N ASP A 131 11.42 -2.98 -1.64
CA ASP A 131 12.52 -2.05 -1.35
C ASP A 131 12.72 -1.88 0.17
N TYR A 132 11.63 -1.69 0.93
CA TYR A 132 11.72 -1.55 2.38
C TYR A 132 12.11 -2.85 3.08
N LEU A 133 11.62 -4.00 2.60
CA LEU A 133 12.04 -5.31 3.09
C LEU A 133 13.54 -5.53 2.84
N SER A 134 14.02 -5.22 1.64
CA SER A 134 15.45 -5.28 1.31
C SER A 134 16.28 -4.39 2.25
N THR A 135 15.85 -3.14 2.48
CA THR A 135 16.50 -2.23 3.43
C THR A 135 16.56 -2.83 4.84
N TYR A 136 15.47 -3.41 5.30
CA TYR A 136 15.40 -4.08 6.60
C TYR A 136 16.38 -5.25 6.72
N GLU A 137 16.42 -6.11 5.73
CA GLU A 137 17.33 -7.25 5.69
C GLU A 137 18.80 -6.82 5.59
N HIS A 138 19.08 -5.74 4.83
CA HIS A 138 20.42 -5.15 4.81
C HIS A 138 20.84 -4.62 6.19
N GLN A 139 19.95 -3.95 6.92
CA GLN A 139 20.24 -3.50 8.28
C GLN A 139 20.50 -4.65 9.26
N ILE A 140 19.85 -5.80 9.09
CA ILE A 140 20.12 -7.01 9.88
C ILE A 140 21.50 -7.54 9.53
N GLY A 141 21.77 -7.78 8.26
CA GLY A 141 23.02 -8.34 7.78
C GLY A 141 24.24 -7.47 8.18
N ASP A 142 24.13 -6.15 8.02
CA ASP A 142 25.19 -5.23 8.43
C ASP A 142 25.45 -5.29 9.93
N ARG A 143 24.42 -5.38 10.79
CA ARG A 143 24.59 -5.54 12.24
C ARG A 143 25.29 -6.85 12.60
N LEU A 144 24.97 -7.93 11.89
CA LEU A 144 25.61 -9.24 12.13
C LEU A 144 27.08 -9.22 11.73
N ILE A 145 27.39 -8.61 10.59
CA ILE A 145 28.77 -8.48 10.10
C ILE A 145 29.56 -7.49 10.96
N GLN A 146 28.95 -6.40 11.42
CA GLN A 146 29.62 -5.42 12.28
C GLN A 146 30.16 -6.05 13.56
N LYS A 147 29.49 -7.05 14.13
CA LYS A 147 30.01 -7.79 15.29
C LYS A 147 31.34 -8.45 14.97
N LEU A 148 31.44 -9.17 13.84
CA LEU A 148 32.70 -9.79 13.41
C LEU A 148 33.82 -8.75 13.15
N GLN A 149 33.47 -7.61 12.54
CA GLN A 149 34.42 -6.55 12.24
C GLN A 149 34.94 -5.87 13.51
N LEU A 150 34.10 -5.59 14.49
CA LEU A 150 34.48 -4.99 15.76
C LEU A 150 35.42 -5.91 16.57
N GLU A 151 35.13 -7.21 16.59
CA GLU A 151 35.97 -8.20 17.27
C GLU A 151 37.31 -8.39 16.57
N HIS A 152 37.35 -8.23 15.24
CA HIS A 152 38.62 -8.25 14.47
C HIS A 152 39.45 -6.98 14.66
N LEU A 153 38.85 -5.82 14.90
CA LEU A 153 39.52 -4.54 15.11
C LEU A 153 40.01 -4.32 16.55
N SER A 154 39.65 -5.17 17.48
CA SER A 154 40.18 -5.10 18.86
C SER A 154 41.65 -5.55 18.91
N ILE A 155 42.53 -4.61 18.63
CA ILE A 155 43.91 -4.69 18.13
C ILE A 155 44.95 -5.10 19.18
N SER A 156 44.59 -5.38 20.40
CA SER A 156 45.68 -5.60 21.36
C SER A 156 46.15 -7.02 21.52
N GLU A 157 45.35 -8.01 21.18
CA GLU A 157 45.76 -9.41 21.27
C GLU A 157 44.89 -10.23 20.33
N TYR A 158 45.40 -10.67 19.17
CA TYR A 158 44.86 -11.69 18.27
C TYR A 158 43.34 -11.86 18.36
N SER A 159 42.59 -11.46 17.38
CA SER A 159 41.14 -11.54 17.42
C SER A 159 40.75 -12.94 17.93
N ASN A 160 40.03 -12.99 19.02
CA ASN A 160 39.52 -14.24 19.59
C ASN A 160 38.43 -14.89 18.68
N LEU A 161 38.31 -14.40 17.44
CA LEU A 161 37.36 -14.94 16.45
C LEU A 161 37.79 -16.35 16.06
N THR A 162 36.88 -17.28 16.27
CA THR A 162 37.05 -18.68 15.91
C THR A 162 36.20 -18.99 14.67
N ALA A 163 36.48 -20.12 14.02
CA ALA A 163 35.63 -20.61 12.92
C ALA A 163 34.14 -20.71 13.35
N HIS A 164 33.89 -21.02 14.61
CA HIS A 164 32.56 -21.11 15.19
C HIS A 164 31.81 -19.76 15.17
N ASP A 165 32.49 -18.64 15.36
CA ASP A 165 31.87 -17.31 15.34
C ASP A 165 31.37 -16.96 13.93
N TYR A 166 32.14 -17.29 12.90
CA TYR A 166 31.74 -17.13 11.49
C TYR A 166 30.55 -18.06 11.15
N ASP A 167 30.58 -19.30 11.60
CA ASP A 167 29.48 -20.26 11.38
C ASP A 167 28.19 -19.81 12.09
N ASN A 168 28.31 -19.26 13.30
CA ASN A 168 27.16 -18.68 14.01
C ASN A 168 26.56 -17.50 13.25
N VAL A 169 27.38 -16.59 12.72
CA VAL A 169 26.89 -15.48 11.91
C VAL A 169 26.26 -15.95 10.61
N ARG A 170 26.82 -16.95 9.91
CA ARG A 170 26.17 -17.57 8.74
C ARG A 170 24.81 -18.14 9.08
N TYR A 171 24.72 -18.89 10.17
CA TYR A 171 23.46 -19.44 10.64
C TYR A 171 22.44 -18.33 10.93
N GLN A 172 22.85 -17.25 11.61
CA GLN A 172 21.94 -16.15 11.90
C GLN A 172 21.48 -15.43 10.63
N ILE A 173 22.34 -15.26 9.63
CA ILE A 173 22.00 -14.71 8.32
C ILE A 173 20.90 -15.56 7.67
N GLN A 174 21.09 -16.87 7.60
CA GLN A 174 20.14 -17.82 7.03
C GLN A 174 18.79 -17.85 7.76
N GLN A 175 18.78 -17.61 9.08
CA GLN A 175 17.55 -17.58 9.86
C GLN A 175 16.81 -16.23 9.77
N GLN A 176 17.54 -15.13 9.60
CA GLN A 176 16.97 -13.78 9.73
C GLN A 176 16.79 -13.06 8.38
N ILE A 177 17.39 -13.52 7.30
CA ILE A 177 17.25 -12.93 5.96
C ILE A 177 16.44 -13.92 5.12
N GLN A 178 15.32 -13.45 4.57
CA GLN A 178 14.39 -14.29 3.80
C GLN A 178 14.57 -14.12 2.28
N THR A 179 15.15 -13.00 1.85
CA THR A 179 15.38 -12.73 0.43
C THR A 179 16.66 -13.42 -0.04
N PRO A 180 16.61 -14.42 -0.96
CA PRO A 180 17.77 -15.22 -1.34
C PRO A 180 18.97 -14.40 -1.84
N ARG A 181 18.70 -13.32 -2.57
CA ARG A 181 19.75 -12.44 -3.08
C ARG A 181 20.49 -11.69 -1.96
N THR A 182 19.76 -11.21 -0.97
CA THR A 182 20.31 -10.53 0.20
C THR A 182 21.08 -11.50 1.09
N GLU A 183 20.53 -12.68 1.31
CA GLU A 183 21.16 -13.77 2.04
C GLU A 183 22.54 -14.11 1.42
N GLN A 184 22.55 -14.43 0.13
CA GLN A 184 23.79 -14.77 -0.59
C GLN A 184 24.82 -13.64 -0.50
N PHE A 185 24.42 -12.38 -0.67
CA PHE A 185 25.30 -11.22 -0.56
C PHE A 185 26.02 -11.19 0.80
N PHE A 186 25.29 -11.42 1.89
CA PHE A 186 25.89 -11.41 3.22
C PHE A 186 26.71 -12.64 3.52
N LEU A 187 26.33 -13.83 3.05
CA LEU A 187 27.14 -15.04 3.17
C LEU A 187 28.50 -14.89 2.46
N GLU A 188 28.53 -14.34 1.26
CA GLU A 188 29.77 -14.02 0.54
C GLU A 188 30.65 -13.01 1.30
N ARG A 189 30.02 -12.03 1.96
CA ARG A 189 30.73 -11.06 2.79
C ARG A 189 31.38 -11.69 4.02
N VAL A 190 30.70 -12.61 4.70
CA VAL A 190 31.26 -13.39 5.82
C VAL A 190 32.42 -14.24 5.36
N GLU A 191 32.30 -14.92 4.22
CA GLU A 191 33.39 -15.73 3.65
C GLU A 191 34.65 -14.89 3.33
N LYS A 192 34.46 -13.71 2.76
CA LYS A 192 35.58 -12.79 2.49
C LYS A 192 36.25 -12.32 3.77
N LEU A 193 35.50 -12.04 4.82
CA LEU A 193 36.06 -11.65 6.12
C LEU A 193 36.82 -12.80 6.74
N GLN A 194 36.31 -14.00 6.73
CA GLN A 194 37.00 -15.18 7.26
C GLN A 194 38.30 -15.45 6.49
N LYS A 195 38.28 -15.45 5.17
CA LYS A 195 39.50 -15.63 4.36
C LYS A 195 40.58 -14.57 4.69
N ARG A 196 40.18 -13.31 4.88
CA ARG A 196 41.12 -12.26 5.29
C ARG A 196 41.72 -12.53 6.65
N HIS A 197 40.89 -12.89 7.62
CA HIS A 197 41.33 -13.24 8.96
C HIS A 197 42.30 -14.43 8.95
N ASP A 198 42.03 -15.49 8.21
CA ASP A 198 42.89 -16.67 8.10
C ASP A 198 44.23 -16.32 7.47
N LEU A 199 44.27 -15.45 6.46
CA LEU A 199 45.51 -14.97 5.83
C LEU A 199 46.34 -14.11 6.77
N GLU A 200 45.71 -13.19 7.54
CA GLU A 200 46.38 -12.37 8.53
C GLU A 200 46.98 -13.22 9.67
N TYR A 201 46.22 -14.22 10.14
CA TYR A 201 46.72 -15.13 11.16
C TYR A 201 47.91 -15.97 10.69
N GLN A 202 47.89 -16.47 9.45
CA GLN A 202 49.01 -17.21 8.86
C GLN A 202 50.27 -16.35 8.66
N SER A 203 50.13 -15.06 8.47
CA SER A 203 51.24 -14.15 8.27
C SER A 203 51.96 -13.77 9.58
N VAL A 204 51.35 -14.04 10.74
CA VAL A 204 51.85 -13.67 12.08
C VAL A 204 52.39 -14.88 12.82
N THR A 205 52.06 -16.10 12.43
CA THR A 205 52.60 -17.35 12.98
C THR A 205 53.85 -17.76 12.17
N PRO A 206 55.09 -17.64 12.71
CA PRO A 206 56.31 -18.03 12.03
C PRO A 206 56.39 -19.55 11.80
#